data_ad9e8153a6d0c1f98bcfe2f541514ef2
#
_entry.id   ad9e8153a6d0c1f98bcfe2f541514ef2
#
_cell.length_a   1.000
_cell.length_b   1.000
_cell.length_c   1.000
_cell.angle_alpha   90.00
_cell.angle_beta   90.00
_cell.angle_gamma   90.00
#
_symmetry.space_group_name_H-M   'P 1'
#
loop_
_entity.id
_entity.type
_entity.pdbx_description
1 polymer ?
#
loop_
_entity_poly.entity_id
_entity_poly.type
_entity_poly.pdbx_seq_one_letter_code
_entity_poly.pdbx_strand_id
1 'polypeptide(L)'
;MLYAIIGHEAPDGLEKRKKVRAEHLSRIQAMVDDGRIVAAGPMPAIDSPDPGPAGFSGSLIIAEFECLEDARAWIHADPYVIQGVFESVDVRPFNKTVP
;
A
#
# COMPACT_ATOMS: atom_id res chain seq x y z
N MET A 1 6.62 16.04 3.20
CA MET A 1 7.25 15.46 2.02
C MET A 1 6.53 14.19 1.62
N LEU A 2 6.52 13.84 0.34
CA LEU A 2 5.90 12.61 -0.14
C LEU A 2 6.84 11.41 0.02
N TYR A 3 6.23 10.25 0.20
CA TYR A 3 6.92 8.97 0.28
C TYR A 3 6.17 7.94 -0.58
N ALA A 4 6.92 7.12 -1.29
CA ALA A 4 6.39 5.98 -2.02
C ALA A 4 6.53 4.75 -1.13
N ILE A 5 5.43 4.07 -0.90
CA ILE A 5 5.36 2.85 -0.11
C ILE A 5 4.98 1.73 -1.06
N ILE A 6 5.84 0.74 -1.20
CA ILE A 6 5.65 -0.39 -2.12
C ILE A 6 5.59 -1.66 -1.29
N GLY A 7 4.40 -2.25 -1.23
CA GLY A 7 4.23 -3.56 -0.58
C GLY A 7 4.40 -4.66 -1.60
N HIS A 8 5.23 -5.65 -1.28
CA HIS A 8 5.46 -6.83 -2.11
C HIS A 8 4.64 -7.99 -1.60
N GLU A 9 3.74 -8.51 -2.46
CA GLU A 9 2.77 -9.52 -2.08
C GLU A 9 3.42 -10.85 -1.71
N ALA A 10 2.99 -11.45 -0.59
CA ALA A 10 3.34 -12.82 -0.25
C ALA A 10 2.61 -13.79 -1.19
N PRO A 11 3.11 -15.02 -1.41
CA PRO A 11 2.47 -16.00 -2.29
C PRO A 11 1.00 -16.29 -1.94
N ASP A 12 0.64 -16.25 -0.66
CA ASP A 12 -0.72 -16.45 -0.16
C ASP A 12 -1.47 -15.15 0.14
N GLY A 13 -0.95 -14.02 -0.37
CA GLY A 13 -1.45 -12.68 -0.06
C GLY A 13 -2.89 -12.45 -0.49
N LEU A 14 -3.33 -13.02 -1.62
CA LEU A 14 -4.67 -12.80 -2.14
C LEU A 14 -5.77 -13.20 -1.15
N GLU A 15 -5.64 -14.36 -0.53
CA GLU A 15 -6.61 -14.82 0.47
C GLU A 15 -6.53 -13.99 1.76
N LYS A 16 -5.33 -13.62 2.16
CA LYS A 16 -5.11 -12.79 3.35
C LYS A 16 -5.68 -11.37 3.16
N ARG A 17 -5.54 -10.79 1.96
CA ARG A 17 -6.13 -9.48 1.63
C ARG A 17 -7.62 -9.44 1.94
N LYS A 18 -8.35 -10.47 1.51
CA LYS A 18 -9.81 -10.53 1.66
C LYS A 18 -10.24 -10.42 3.12
N LYS A 19 -9.44 -10.96 4.02
CA LYS A 19 -9.75 -10.98 5.46
C LYS A 19 -9.57 -9.63 6.15
N VAL A 20 -8.63 -8.81 5.68
CA VAL A 20 -8.26 -7.56 6.36
C VAL A 20 -8.41 -6.32 5.50
N ARG A 21 -9.00 -6.45 4.32
CA ARG A 21 -9.15 -5.36 3.37
C ARG A 21 -9.91 -4.17 3.94
N ALA A 22 -10.99 -4.42 4.67
CA ALA A 22 -11.80 -3.36 5.24
C ALA A 22 -11.00 -2.48 6.21
N GLU A 23 -10.19 -3.09 7.08
CA GLU A 23 -9.32 -2.35 8.01
C GLU A 23 -8.26 -1.54 7.26
N HIS A 24 -7.63 -2.15 6.26
CA HIS A 24 -6.63 -1.49 5.42
C HIS A 24 -7.24 -0.27 4.74
N LEU A 25 -8.38 -0.41 4.08
CA LEU A 25 -9.07 0.69 3.39
C LEU A 25 -9.51 1.79 4.34
N SER A 26 -9.91 1.45 5.56
CA SER A 26 -10.27 2.43 6.57
C SER A 26 -9.08 3.35 6.91
N ARG A 27 -7.89 2.80 7.04
CA ARG A 27 -6.66 3.56 7.29
C ARG A 27 -6.30 4.46 6.10
N ILE A 28 -6.43 3.93 4.87
CA ILE A 28 -6.22 4.71 3.65
C ILE A 28 -7.23 5.85 3.58
N GLN A 29 -8.51 5.58 3.86
CA GLN A 29 -9.55 6.60 3.81
C GLN A 29 -9.30 7.74 4.80
N ALA A 30 -8.81 7.44 5.99
CA ALA A 30 -8.43 8.46 6.95
C ALA A 30 -7.35 9.40 6.40
N MET A 31 -6.38 8.86 5.65
CA MET A 31 -5.35 9.64 4.97
C MET A 31 -5.92 10.45 3.81
N VAL A 32 -6.89 9.91 3.08
CA VAL A 32 -7.60 10.63 2.01
C VAL A 32 -8.36 11.83 2.61
N ASP A 33 -9.09 11.61 3.69
CA ASP A 33 -9.85 12.66 4.37
C ASP A 33 -8.95 13.77 4.89
N ASP A 34 -7.73 13.44 5.24
CA ASP A 34 -6.70 14.37 5.71
C ASP A 34 -5.95 15.06 4.54
N GLY A 35 -6.27 14.74 3.30
CA GLY A 35 -5.65 15.32 2.11
C GLY A 35 -4.21 14.88 1.87
N ARG A 36 -3.80 13.75 2.41
CA ARG A 36 -2.40 13.28 2.40
C ARG A 36 -2.10 12.22 1.34
N ILE A 37 -3.10 11.67 0.68
CA ILE A 37 -2.91 10.64 -0.36
C ILE A 37 -2.82 11.28 -1.74
N VAL A 38 -1.75 10.96 -2.47
CA VAL A 38 -1.62 11.29 -3.89
C VAL A 38 -2.27 10.19 -4.74
N ALA A 39 -1.92 8.94 -4.45
CA ALA A 39 -2.47 7.78 -5.11
C ALA A 39 -2.26 6.55 -4.23
N ALA A 40 -3.16 5.59 -4.29
CA ALA A 40 -3.02 4.31 -3.61
C ALA A 40 -3.81 3.24 -4.35
N GLY A 41 -3.23 2.05 -4.50
CA GLY A 41 -3.91 0.95 -5.14
C GLY A 41 -3.06 -0.29 -5.29
N PRO A 42 -3.71 -1.42 -5.60
CA PRO A 42 -3.00 -2.66 -5.85
C PRO A 42 -2.39 -2.68 -7.25
N MET A 43 -1.31 -3.45 -7.39
CA MET A 43 -0.66 -3.71 -8.68
C MET A 43 -1.02 -5.12 -9.14
N PRO A 44 -1.82 -5.27 -10.22
CA PRO A 44 -2.16 -6.61 -10.73
C PRO A 44 -0.90 -7.42 -11.09
N ALA A 45 -0.94 -8.72 -10.83
CA ALA A 45 0.18 -9.61 -11.13
C ALA A 45 0.31 -9.90 -12.63
N ILE A 46 -0.73 -9.64 -13.40
CA ILE A 46 -0.76 -9.77 -14.87
C ILE A 46 -1.26 -8.47 -15.49
N ASP A 47 -1.06 -8.30 -16.77
CA ASP A 47 -1.48 -7.10 -17.50
C ASP A 47 -2.99 -7.10 -17.73
N SER A 48 -3.74 -6.87 -16.64
CA SER A 48 -5.20 -6.78 -16.64
C SER A 48 -5.65 -5.98 -15.42
N PRO A 49 -6.66 -5.10 -15.56
CA PRO A 49 -7.23 -4.40 -14.40
C PRO A 49 -7.98 -5.35 -13.47
N ASP A 50 -8.41 -6.51 -13.96
CA ASP A 50 -9.01 -7.57 -13.14
C ASP A 50 -8.17 -8.84 -13.28
N PRO A 51 -7.18 -9.06 -12.40
CA PRO A 51 -6.28 -10.20 -12.53
C PRO A 51 -6.90 -11.54 -12.11
N GLY A 52 -8.09 -11.53 -11.47
CA GLY A 52 -8.72 -12.76 -10.98
C GLY A 52 -7.81 -13.57 -10.08
N PRO A 53 -7.69 -14.90 -10.31
CA PRO A 53 -6.88 -15.77 -9.45
C PRO A 53 -5.38 -15.47 -9.49
N ALA A 54 -4.89 -14.77 -10.51
CA ALA A 54 -3.48 -14.36 -10.55
C ALA A 54 -3.13 -13.39 -9.44
N GLY A 55 -4.12 -12.63 -8.94
CA GLY A 55 -3.95 -11.74 -7.82
C GLY A 55 -3.06 -10.55 -8.12
N PHE A 56 -2.33 -10.11 -7.10
CA PHE A 56 -1.54 -8.88 -7.15
C PHE A 56 -0.07 -9.14 -6.85
N SER A 57 0.81 -8.36 -7.46
CA SER A 57 2.24 -8.36 -7.11
C SER A 57 2.51 -7.54 -5.84
N GLY A 58 1.58 -6.70 -5.46
CA GLY A 58 1.67 -5.86 -4.29
C GLY A 58 0.75 -4.65 -4.38
N SER A 59 1.13 -3.59 -3.66
CA SER A 59 0.41 -2.32 -3.66
C SER A 59 1.39 -1.15 -3.67
N LEU A 60 0.93 -0.03 -4.21
CA LEU A 60 1.66 1.23 -4.21
C LEU A 60 0.83 2.28 -3.50
N ILE A 61 1.46 3.00 -2.57
CA ILE A 61 0.87 4.15 -1.88
C ILE A 61 1.85 5.31 -2.00
N ILE A 62 1.37 6.46 -2.47
CA ILE A 62 2.15 7.71 -2.46
C ILE A 62 1.40 8.68 -1.57
N ALA A 63 2.03 9.07 -0.47
CA ALA A 63 1.37 9.87 0.57
C ALA A 63 2.34 10.80 1.29
N GLU A 64 1.78 11.81 1.95
CA GLU A 64 2.49 12.81 2.72
C GLU A 64 2.76 12.32 4.13
N PHE A 65 4.01 12.44 4.57
CA PHE A 65 4.44 12.23 5.95
C PHE A 65 5.48 13.28 6.33
N GLU A 66 5.65 13.50 7.63
CA GLU A 66 6.66 14.47 8.10
C GLU A 66 8.08 13.98 7.87
N CYS A 67 8.31 12.66 8.02
CA CYS A 67 9.62 12.06 7.83
C CYS A 67 9.51 10.61 7.40
N LEU A 68 10.63 10.04 6.97
CA LEU A 68 10.72 8.65 6.53
C LEU A 68 10.29 7.66 7.63
N GLU A 69 10.67 7.93 8.87
CA GLU A 69 10.32 7.07 9.99
C GLU A 69 8.83 7.02 10.24
N ASP A 70 8.13 8.14 10.07
CA ASP A 70 6.67 8.20 10.21
C ASP A 70 5.99 7.36 9.12
N ALA A 71 6.48 7.45 7.88
CA ALA A 71 5.96 6.63 6.78
C ALA A 71 6.15 5.14 7.06
N ARG A 72 7.34 4.75 7.52
CA ARG A 72 7.64 3.38 7.90
C ARG A 72 6.75 2.89 9.03
N ALA A 73 6.59 3.69 10.09
CA ALA A 73 5.75 3.34 11.23
C ALA A 73 4.29 3.14 10.80
N TRP A 74 3.81 4.00 9.92
CA TRP A 74 2.44 3.91 9.42
C TRP A 74 2.18 2.61 8.66
N ILE A 75 3.07 2.24 7.74
CA ILE A 75 2.87 1.00 6.96
C ILE A 75 3.09 -0.25 7.80
N HIS A 76 4.05 -0.25 8.72
CA HIS A 76 4.28 -1.41 9.60
C HIS A 76 3.14 -1.64 10.60
N ALA A 77 2.31 -0.64 10.86
CA ALA A 77 1.09 -0.78 11.66
C ALA A 77 -0.12 -1.21 10.82
N ASP A 78 0.03 -1.31 9.50
CA ASP A 78 -1.08 -1.68 8.61
C ASP A 78 -1.37 -3.18 8.70
N PRO A 79 -2.66 -3.57 8.70
CA PRO A 79 -3.03 -4.99 8.73
C PRO A 79 -2.44 -5.79 7.56
N TYR A 80 -2.16 -5.17 6.41
CA TYR A 80 -1.52 -5.87 5.29
C TYR A 80 -0.09 -6.29 5.59
N VAL A 81 0.60 -5.59 6.47
CA VAL A 81 1.92 -6.01 6.96
C VAL A 81 1.77 -6.99 8.12
N ILE A 82 0.95 -6.65 9.12
CA ILE A 82 0.79 -7.44 10.33
C ILE A 82 0.29 -8.85 10.02
N GLN A 83 -0.65 -8.98 9.09
CA GLN A 83 -1.27 -10.26 8.71
C GLN A 83 -0.56 -10.94 7.53
N GLY A 84 0.55 -10.38 7.06
CA GLY A 84 1.39 -11.04 6.06
C GLY A 84 0.83 -11.05 4.64
N VAL A 85 0.01 -10.07 4.26
CA VAL A 85 -0.35 -9.83 2.84
C VAL A 85 0.91 -9.45 2.09
N PHE A 86 1.69 -8.51 2.63
CA PHE A 86 3.00 -8.17 2.12
C PHE A 86 4.07 -8.96 2.84
N GLU A 87 4.98 -9.58 2.11
CA GLU A 87 6.15 -10.26 2.67
C GLU A 87 7.30 -9.27 2.91
N SER A 88 7.29 -8.14 2.21
CA SER A 88 8.26 -7.06 2.40
C SER A 88 7.66 -5.73 1.95
N VAL A 89 8.26 -4.64 2.41
CA VAL A 89 7.83 -3.28 2.06
C VAL A 89 9.05 -2.41 1.82
N ASP A 90 9.04 -1.63 0.74
CA ASP A 90 9.98 -0.56 0.50
C ASP A 90 9.31 0.77 0.81
N VAL A 91 10.01 1.67 1.49
CA VAL A 91 9.57 3.04 1.73
C VAL A 91 10.65 3.99 1.25
N ARG A 92 10.32 4.86 0.29
CA ARG A 92 11.26 5.76 -0.36
C ARG A 92 10.74 7.18 -0.37
N PRO A 93 11.62 8.18 -0.10
CA PRO A 93 11.26 9.57 -0.39
C PRO A 93 10.92 9.76 -1.86
N PHE A 94 9.92 10.57 -2.14
CA PHE A 94 9.44 10.78 -3.50
C PHE A 94 9.22 12.25 -3.77
N ASN A 95 9.75 12.76 -4.91
CA ASN A 95 9.48 14.10 -5.41
C ASN A 95 8.52 14.04 -6.58
N LYS A 96 7.34 14.61 -6.40
CA LYS A 96 6.36 14.71 -7.49
C LYS A 96 6.73 15.89 -8.38
N THR A 97 7.35 15.61 -9.51
CA THR A 97 7.76 16.65 -10.47
C THR A 97 6.77 16.80 -11.61
N VAL A 98 5.99 15.75 -11.93
CA VAL A 98 4.94 15.75 -12.95
C VAL A 98 3.74 14.94 -12.48
N PRO A 99 2.51 15.29 -12.81
CA PRO A 99 2.03 16.61 -13.16
C PRO A 99 2.15 17.53 -12.04
#